data_bc454685b123ff690305ef2536ae7425
#
_entry.id   bc454685b123ff690305ef2536ae7425
#
_cell.length_a   1.000
_cell.length_b   1.000
_cell.length_c   1.000
_cell.angle_alpha   90.00
_cell.angle_beta   90.00
_cell.angle_gamma   90.00
#
_symmetry.space_group_name_H-M   'P 1'
#
loop_
_entity.id
_entity.type
_entity.pdbx_description
1 polymer ?
#
loop_
_entity_poly.entity_id
_entity_poly.type
_entity_poly.pdbx_seq_one_letter_code
_entity_poly.pdbx_strand_id
1 'polypeptide(L)'
;KRRTDGQLSPLEFNSDLAALEPLIQTDLPRLKQGLVGGQFWSVYIPIESYPGAVGDASKVLDQIDFVHRLAGRYPQDLEIAYTASDIRRIHAAGKIASLIGIEGGHAIENSLGNLRMLYQTGARYMTLTHSKGLRWVDSATDTARVDGLSQFGEEVVREMNRMGMMVDISHVSPSAMHDVLDVSVAPVIFSHSSAFSVTAHVRNIPDDVLKRLATNQGLAMITFFPSYVSEEVRLNWAARDRARKLVEGQVLEEDERQVLMDAWHRKNPAPKPTLAQV
;
A
#
# COMPACT_ATOMS: atom_id res chain seq x y z
N LYS A 1 -14.41 0.70 -9.20
CA LYS A 1 -14.81 -0.39 -8.26
C LYS A 1 -15.04 -1.67 -9.05
N ARG A 2 -14.55 -2.82 -8.54
CA ARG A 2 -14.88 -4.13 -9.08
C ARG A 2 -16.25 -4.56 -8.55
N ARG A 3 -17.13 -5.04 -9.42
CA ARG A 3 -18.39 -5.68 -9.02
C ARG A 3 -18.09 -7.07 -8.44
N THR A 4 -18.97 -7.56 -7.58
CA THR A 4 -18.85 -8.90 -6.98
C THR A 4 -18.84 -10.05 -7.97
N ASP A 5 -19.38 -9.81 -9.18
CA ASP A 5 -19.41 -10.74 -10.31
C ASP A 5 -18.13 -10.71 -11.18
N GLY A 6 -17.11 -9.96 -10.77
CA GLY A 6 -15.84 -9.85 -11.49
C GLY A 6 -15.86 -8.91 -12.71
N GLN A 7 -16.98 -8.28 -13.02
CA GLN A 7 -17.07 -7.32 -14.13
C GLN A 7 -16.47 -5.96 -13.74
N LEU A 8 -16.03 -5.20 -14.74
CA LEU A 8 -15.66 -3.80 -14.57
C LEU A 8 -16.86 -3.00 -14.07
N SER A 9 -16.61 -2.05 -13.16
CA SER A 9 -17.65 -1.10 -12.75
C SER A 9 -18.29 -0.44 -13.98
N PRO A 10 -19.60 -0.17 -13.96
CA PRO A 10 -20.24 0.63 -14.99
C PRO A 10 -19.72 2.07 -15.03
N LEU A 11 -19.04 2.54 -13.97
CA LEU A 11 -18.40 3.85 -13.95
C LEU A 11 -17.28 3.88 -15.00
N GLU A 12 -17.33 4.88 -15.86
CA GLU A 12 -16.31 5.11 -16.88
C GLU A 12 -15.09 5.79 -16.24
N PHE A 13 -13.96 5.11 -16.24
CA PHE A 13 -12.73 5.63 -15.63
C PHE A 13 -12.17 6.89 -16.31
N ASN A 14 -12.63 7.19 -17.53
CA ASN A 14 -12.30 8.41 -18.27
C ASN A 14 -13.27 9.59 -18.00
N SER A 15 -14.21 9.45 -17.09
CA SER A 15 -15.07 10.54 -16.61
C SER A 15 -14.57 11.08 -15.27
N ASP A 16 -15.01 12.29 -14.89
CA ASP A 16 -14.73 12.87 -13.57
C ASP A 16 -15.52 12.12 -12.49
N LEU A 17 -14.89 11.09 -11.92
CA LEU A 17 -15.50 10.28 -10.88
C LEU A 17 -15.62 11.02 -9.54
N ALA A 18 -14.90 12.12 -9.34
CA ALA A 18 -15.04 12.91 -8.12
C ALA A 18 -16.39 13.62 -8.03
N ALA A 19 -16.97 13.98 -9.18
CA ALA A 19 -18.30 14.57 -9.24
C ALA A 19 -19.43 13.54 -9.05
N LEU A 20 -19.20 12.29 -9.47
CA LEU A 20 -20.18 11.20 -9.42
C LEU A 20 -20.12 10.39 -8.12
N GLU A 21 -18.92 10.16 -7.65
CA GLU A 21 -18.60 9.32 -6.48
C GLU A 21 -17.47 10.01 -5.68
N PRO A 22 -17.80 10.91 -4.74
CA PRO A 22 -16.79 11.72 -4.03
C PRO A 22 -15.71 10.93 -3.30
N LEU A 23 -15.99 9.66 -2.96
CA LEU A 23 -15.04 8.76 -2.28
C LEU A 23 -14.05 8.10 -3.24
N ILE A 24 -14.23 8.20 -4.56
CA ILE A 24 -13.29 7.68 -5.55
C ILE A 24 -12.16 8.69 -5.74
N GLN A 25 -10.93 8.27 -5.46
CA GLN A 25 -9.76 9.15 -5.43
C GLN A 25 -9.02 9.26 -6.77
N THR A 26 -9.30 8.37 -7.73
CA THR A 26 -8.53 8.24 -8.98
C THR A 26 -9.42 8.07 -10.19
N ASP A 27 -9.18 8.87 -11.23
CA ASP A 27 -9.73 8.72 -12.58
C ASP A 27 -8.74 9.31 -13.61
N LEU A 28 -8.95 9.01 -14.89
CA LEU A 28 -8.06 9.48 -15.96
C LEU A 28 -7.99 11.01 -16.07
N PRO A 29 -9.11 11.76 -15.98
CA PRO A 29 -9.05 13.23 -16.01
C PRO A 29 -8.12 13.81 -14.94
N ARG A 30 -8.25 13.36 -13.68
CA ARG A 30 -7.41 13.85 -12.57
C ARG A 30 -5.96 13.40 -12.69
N LEU A 31 -5.70 12.16 -13.16
CA LEU A 31 -4.34 11.69 -13.41
C LEU A 31 -3.64 12.54 -14.47
N LYS A 32 -4.34 12.87 -15.57
CA LYS A 32 -3.81 13.74 -16.63
C LYS A 32 -3.61 15.18 -16.14
N GLN A 33 -4.58 15.75 -15.43
CA GLN A 33 -4.48 17.08 -14.85
C GLN A 33 -3.31 17.18 -13.86
N GLY A 34 -3.08 16.11 -13.09
CA GLY A 34 -1.96 15.97 -12.14
C GLY A 34 -0.62 15.64 -12.80
N LEU A 35 -0.56 15.55 -14.14
CA LEU A 35 0.65 15.22 -14.91
C LEU A 35 1.30 13.90 -14.47
N VAL A 36 0.49 12.92 -14.08
CA VAL A 36 0.98 11.60 -13.65
C VAL A 36 1.53 10.84 -14.85
N GLY A 37 2.85 10.63 -14.90
CA GLY A 37 3.52 9.92 -15.98
C GLY A 37 3.61 8.41 -15.75
N GLY A 38 3.50 7.93 -14.51
CA GLY A 38 3.51 6.52 -14.16
C GLY A 38 2.71 6.24 -12.89
N GLN A 39 2.05 5.10 -12.85
CA GLN A 39 1.17 4.71 -11.74
C GLN A 39 1.41 3.23 -11.40
N PHE A 40 1.73 2.96 -10.14
CA PHE A 40 1.58 1.61 -9.60
C PHE A 40 0.13 1.38 -9.18
N TRP A 41 -0.46 0.33 -9.72
CA TRP A 41 -1.77 -0.15 -9.33
C TRP A 41 -1.58 -1.17 -8.21
N SER A 42 -2.07 -0.85 -7.01
CA SER A 42 -2.00 -1.75 -5.87
C SER A 42 -2.96 -2.91 -6.06
N VAL A 43 -2.40 -4.12 -5.99
CA VAL A 43 -3.13 -5.38 -5.89
C VAL A 43 -3.14 -5.78 -4.42
N TYR A 44 -4.28 -5.68 -3.78
CA TYR A 44 -4.45 -5.83 -2.34
C TYR A 44 -5.63 -6.73 -2.00
N ILE A 45 -5.41 -7.66 -1.09
CA ILE A 45 -6.47 -8.44 -0.45
C ILE A 45 -6.41 -8.22 1.07
N PRO A 46 -7.56 -7.94 1.74
CA PRO A 46 -7.56 -7.69 3.19
C PRO A 46 -7.11 -8.93 3.97
N ILE A 47 -5.97 -8.84 4.65
CA ILE A 47 -5.41 -9.96 5.40
C ILE A 47 -6.33 -10.43 6.53
N GLU A 48 -7.12 -9.52 7.09
CA GLU A 48 -8.09 -9.80 8.15
C GLU A 48 -9.18 -10.80 7.71
N SER A 49 -9.41 -10.93 6.40
CA SER A 49 -10.35 -11.88 5.82
C SER A 49 -9.79 -13.31 5.73
N TYR A 50 -8.50 -13.51 6.06
CA TYR A 50 -7.79 -14.79 5.88
C TYR A 50 -7.23 -15.29 7.21
N PRO A 51 -7.88 -16.28 7.87
CA PRO A 51 -7.38 -16.86 9.11
C PRO A 51 -5.96 -17.40 8.96
N GLY A 52 -5.10 -17.13 9.95
CA GLY A 52 -3.71 -17.58 9.94
C GLY A 52 -2.78 -16.81 9.00
N ALA A 53 -3.25 -15.65 8.46
CA ALA A 53 -2.48 -14.82 7.53
C ALA A 53 -2.00 -15.58 6.27
N VAL A 54 -2.77 -16.57 5.83
CA VAL A 54 -2.62 -17.23 4.54
C VAL A 54 -3.49 -16.45 3.54
N GLY A 55 -2.93 -16.08 2.39
CA GLY A 55 -3.63 -15.24 1.42
C GLY A 55 -4.59 -16.03 0.53
N ASP A 56 -4.88 -15.43 -0.62
CA ASP A 56 -5.69 -16.02 -1.69
C ASP A 56 -5.09 -15.59 -3.04
N ALA A 57 -4.23 -16.41 -3.58
CA ALA A 57 -3.52 -16.13 -4.83
C ALA A 57 -4.52 -15.96 -6.01
N SER A 58 -5.66 -16.63 -5.98
CA SER A 58 -6.66 -16.51 -7.05
C SER A 58 -7.26 -15.09 -7.11
N LYS A 59 -7.54 -14.49 -5.95
CA LYS A 59 -8.03 -13.11 -5.89
C LYS A 59 -6.96 -12.08 -6.23
N VAL A 60 -5.69 -12.37 -5.94
CA VAL A 60 -4.57 -11.55 -6.39
C VAL A 60 -4.49 -11.56 -7.92
N LEU A 61 -4.57 -12.74 -8.55
CA LEU A 61 -4.58 -12.89 -10.00
C LEU A 61 -5.79 -12.19 -10.65
N ASP A 62 -6.97 -12.28 -10.04
CA ASP A 62 -8.15 -11.55 -10.48
C ASP A 62 -7.93 -10.02 -10.52
N GLN A 63 -7.21 -9.45 -9.55
CA GLN A 63 -6.91 -8.03 -9.53
C GLN A 63 -5.81 -7.66 -10.54
N ILE A 64 -4.82 -8.52 -10.75
CA ILE A 64 -3.82 -8.36 -11.81
C ILE A 64 -4.50 -8.33 -13.18
N ASP A 65 -5.39 -9.31 -13.47
CA ASP A 65 -6.21 -9.34 -14.68
C ASP A 65 -7.03 -8.06 -14.86
N PHE A 66 -7.61 -7.55 -13.75
CA PHE A 66 -8.33 -6.28 -13.79
C PHE A 66 -7.46 -5.12 -14.28
N VAL A 67 -6.20 -5.01 -13.82
CA VAL A 67 -5.28 -3.95 -14.26
C VAL A 67 -4.95 -4.10 -15.74
N HIS A 68 -4.69 -5.32 -16.21
CA HIS A 68 -4.46 -5.58 -17.63
C HIS A 68 -5.67 -5.19 -18.50
N ARG A 69 -6.87 -5.57 -18.08
CA ARG A 69 -8.10 -5.19 -18.78
C ARG A 69 -8.37 -3.69 -18.74
N LEU A 70 -8.03 -3.01 -17.63
CA LEU A 70 -8.15 -1.57 -17.52
C LEU A 70 -7.25 -0.87 -18.54
N ALA A 71 -5.98 -1.25 -18.62
CA ALA A 71 -5.05 -0.72 -19.60
C ALA A 71 -5.52 -1.02 -21.05
N GLY A 72 -6.01 -2.22 -21.30
CA GLY A 72 -6.57 -2.60 -22.60
C GLY A 72 -7.85 -1.84 -22.99
N ARG A 73 -8.64 -1.38 -22.00
CA ARG A 73 -9.85 -0.58 -22.25
C ARG A 73 -9.52 0.88 -22.61
N TYR A 74 -8.42 1.41 -22.10
CA TYR A 74 -7.99 2.81 -22.33
C TYR A 74 -6.58 2.88 -22.96
N PRO A 75 -6.36 2.24 -24.13
CA PRO A 75 -5.02 2.07 -24.71
C PRO A 75 -4.40 3.38 -25.20
N GLN A 76 -5.21 4.45 -25.35
CA GLN A 76 -4.71 5.78 -25.69
C GLN A 76 -4.11 6.51 -24.47
N ASP A 77 -4.48 6.09 -23.26
CA ASP A 77 -4.11 6.76 -22.01
C ASP A 77 -3.20 5.92 -21.13
N LEU A 78 -3.37 4.60 -21.15
CA LEU A 78 -2.68 3.65 -20.28
C LEU A 78 -1.95 2.60 -21.11
N GLU A 79 -0.74 2.20 -20.63
CA GLU A 79 -0.01 1.07 -21.18
C GLU A 79 0.75 0.36 -20.06
N ILE A 80 0.75 -0.98 -20.03
CA ILE A 80 1.47 -1.75 -19.01
C ILE A 80 2.98 -1.59 -19.23
N ALA A 81 3.70 -1.26 -18.16
CA ALA A 81 5.14 -1.18 -18.13
C ALA A 81 5.72 -2.32 -17.29
N TYR A 82 6.72 -2.99 -17.83
CA TYR A 82 7.45 -4.07 -17.15
C TYR A 82 8.88 -3.67 -16.77
N THR A 83 9.42 -2.63 -17.42
CA THR A 83 10.79 -2.17 -17.26
C THR A 83 10.87 -0.64 -17.17
N ALA A 84 11.99 -0.12 -16.66
CA ALA A 84 12.24 1.31 -16.67
C ALA A 84 12.28 1.91 -18.10
N SER A 85 12.67 1.13 -19.09
CA SER A 85 12.64 1.55 -20.50
C SER A 85 11.20 1.70 -21.01
N ASP A 86 10.29 0.79 -20.59
CA ASP A 86 8.87 0.92 -20.91
C ASP A 86 8.28 2.20 -20.33
N ILE A 87 8.60 2.51 -19.06
CA ILE A 87 8.09 3.74 -18.40
C ILE A 87 8.49 4.97 -19.24
N ARG A 88 9.76 5.08 -19.63
CA ARG A 88 10.24 6.21 -20.44
C ARG A 88 9.56 6.28 -21.81
N ARG A 89 9.45 5.14 -22.48
CA ARG A 89 8.80 5.04 -23.80
C ARG A 89 7.33 5.42 -23.74
N ILE A 90 6.59 4.89 -22.78
CA ILE A 90 5.17 5.12 -22.60
C ILE A 90 4.91 6.59 -22.24
N HIS A 91 5.71 7.14 -21.33
CA HIS A 91 5.61 8.56 -20.95
C HIS A 91 5.94 9.48 -22.15
N ALA A 92 6.97 9.17 -22.93
CA ALA A 92 7.31 9.93 -24.15
C ALA A 92 6.20 9.87 -25.21
N ALA A 93 5.37 8.82 -25.19
CA ALA A 93 4.19 8.71 -26.06
C ALA A 93 2.93 9.45 -25.48
N GLY A 94 3.07 10.19 -24.37
CA GLY A 94 2.00 10.93 -23.73
C GLY A 94 0.99 10.06 -22.98
N LYS A 95 1.35 8.82 -22.67
CA LYS A 95 0.53 7.88 -21.90
C LYS A 95 1.04 7.75 -20.45
N ILE A 96 0.21 7.18 -19.59
CA ILE A 96 0.54 6.84 -18.22
C ILE A 96 1.06 5.40 -18.19
N ALA A 97 2.33 5.23 -17.77
CA ALA A 97 2.92 3.93 -17.58
C ALA A 97 2.24 3.22 -16.38
N SER A 98 1.58 2.10 -16.64
CA SER A 98 0.85 1.34 -15.64
C SER A 98 1.66 0.15 -15.16
N LEU A 99 2.02 0.15 -13.87
CA LEU A 99 2.77 -0.94 -13.23
C LEU A 99 1.88 -1.63 -12.20
N ILE A 100 2.23 -2.85 -11.84
CA ILE A 100 1.49 -3.63 -10.84
C ILE A 100 2.36 -3.82 -9.60
N GLY A 101 1.82 -3.45 -8.44
CA GLY A 101 2.43 -3.68 -7.15
C GLY A 101 1.53 -4.54 -6.27
N ILE A 102 2.09 -5.54 -5.61
CA ILE A 102 1.37 -6.39 -4.67
C ILE A 102 1.53 -5.81 -3.27
N GLU A 103 0.43 -5.50 -2.61
CA GLU A 103 0.46 -4.98 -1.25
C GLU A 103 0.12 -6.08 -0.24
N GLY A 104 1.16 -6.69 0.31
CA GLY A 104 1.10 -7.71 1.33
C GLY A 104 1.59 -9.09 0.87
N GLY A 105 2.66 -9.57 1.51
CA GLY A 105 3.30 -10.85 1.20
C GLY A 105 2.46 -12.09 1.46
N HIS A 106 1.31 -11.97 2.15
CA HIS A 106 0.34 -13.06 2.25
C HIS A 106 -0.20 -13.48 0.87
N ALA A 107 -0.11 -12.61 -0.15
CA ALA A 107 -0.46 -12.92 -1.53
C ALA A 107 0.27 -14.14 -2.11
N ILE A 108 1.47 -14.46 -1.62
CA ILE A 108 2.23 -15.62 -2.11
C ILE A 108 1.87 -16.94 -1.41
N GLU A 109 1.02 -16.94 -0.38
CA GLU A 109 0.61 -18.15 0.37
C GLU A 109 1.81 -18.97 0.87
N ASN A 110 2.87 -18.27 1.33
CA ASN A 110 4.14 -18.86 1.77
C ASN A 110 4.83 -19.74 0.69
N SER A 111 4.67 -19.42 -0.59
CA SER A 111 5.22 -20.18 -1.72
C SER A 111 6.09 -19.30 -2.61
N LEU A 112 7.37 -19.62 -2.74
CA LEU A 112 8.26 -18.99 -3.74
C LEU A 112 7.81 -19.29 -5.18
N GLY A 113 7.09 -20.38 -5.40
CA GLY A 113 6.46 -20.69 -6.69
C GLY A 113 5.42 -19.65 -7.05
N ASN A 114 4.52 -19.32 -6.12
CA ASN A 114 3.52 -18.27 -6.31
C ASN A 114 4.19 -16.91 -6.54
N LEU A 115 5.23 -16.57 -5.76
CA LEU A 115 5.99 -15.33 -5.95
C LEU A 115 6.51 -15.20 -7.39
N ARG A 116 7.13 -16.28 -7.92
CA ARG A 116 7.63 -16.29 -9.31
C ARG A 116 6.52 -16.13 -10.33
N MET A 117 5.39 -16.80 -10.14
CA MET A 117 4.25 -16.70 -11.06
C MET A 117 3.62 -15.31 -11.03
N LEU A 118 3.46 -14.70 -9.86
CA LEU A 118 2.96 -13.32 -9.74
C LEU A 118 3.89 -12.30 -10.44
N TYR A 119 5.22 -12.50 -10.38
CA TYR A 119 6.15 -11.69 -11.17
C TYR A 119 5.95 -11.87 -12.68
N GLN A 120 5.75 -13.10 -13.15
CA GLN A 120 5.49 -13.40 -14.56
C GLN A 120 4.19 -12.78 -15.06
N THR A 121 3.17 -12.63 -14.21
CA THR A 121 1.91 -11.94 -14.56
C THR A 121 2.03 -10.42 -14.58
N GLY A 122 3.17 -9.85 -14.20
CA GLY A 122 3.46 -8.43 -14.35
C GLY A 122 3.71 -7.66 -13.06
N ALA A 123 3.63 -8.28 -11.89
CA ALA A 123 3.98 -7.61 -10.63
C ALA A 123 5.46 -7.18 -10.63
N ARG A 124 5.74 -5.95 -10.17
CA ARG A 124 7.09 -5.39 -10.15
C ARG A 124 7.59 -4.98 -8.77
N TYR A 125 6.72 -4.90 -7.79
CA TYR A 125 7.09 -4.92 -6.37
C TYR A 125 6.14 -5.80 -5.57
N MET A 126 6.58 -6.17 -4.37
CA MET A 126 5.72 -6.73 -3.34
C MET A 126 6.08 -6.11 -1.99
N THR A 127 5.06 -5.55 -1.31
CA THR A 127 5.16 -5.16 0.10
C THR A 127 5.13 -6.43 0.95
N LEU A 128 6.10 -6.60 1.84
CA LEU A 128 6.28 -7.89 2.54
C LEU A 128 5.17 -8.19 3.55
N THR A 129 4.53 -7.15 4.11
CA THR A 129 3.35 -7.30 4.99
C THR A 129 2.28 -6.27 4.62
N HIS A 130 1.11 -6.35 5.31
CA HIS A 130 0.18 -5.24 5.45
C HIS A 130 -0.03 -4.97 6.95
N SER A 131 -1.28 -4.89 7.43
CA SER A 131 -1.65 -4.60 8.83
C SER A 131 -1.26 -5.71 9.81
N LYS A 132 -1.02 -6.94 9.36
CA LYS A 132 -0.68 -8.10 10.17
C LYS A 132 0.67 -8.69 9.80
N GLY A 133 1.41 -9.15 10.82
CA GLY A 133 2.60 -9.96 10.64
C GLY A 133 2.27 -11.32 10.02
N LEU A 134 3.19 -11.86 9.23
CA LEU A 134 3.13 -13.18 8.63
C LEU A 134 3.99 -14.16 9.44
N ARG A 135 4.01 -15.43 9.04
CA ARG A 135 4.89 -16.45 9.67
C ARG A 135 6.38 -16.20 9.43
N TRP A 136 6.72 -15.25 8.56
CA TRP A 136 8.09 -15.03 8.11
C TRP A 136 8.53 -13.56 8.11
N VAL A 137 7.62 -12.62 8.48
CA VAL A 137 7.95 -11.19 8.57
C VAL A 137 6.96 -10.46 9.49
N ASP A 138 7.47 -9.55 10.31
CA ASP A 138 6.67 -8.77 11.24
C ASP A 138 6.16 -7.47 10.63
N SER A 139 4.90 -7.11 10.97
CA SER A 139 4.27 -5.85 10.59
C SER A 139 4.49 -4.78 11.67
N ALA A 140 4.58 -3.51 11.26
CA ALA A 140 4.64 -2.35 12.15
C ALA A 140 3.38 -2.15 13.01
N THR A 141 2.26 -2.75 12.62
CA THR A 141 0.93 -2.56 13.26
C THR A 141 0.40 -3.82 13.92
N ASP A 142 1.23 -4.86 14.06
CA ASP A 142 0.86 -6.11 14.75
C ASP A 142 1.90 -6.46 15.82
N THR A 143 1.59 -7.45 16.64
CA THR A 143 2.55 -8.01 17.61
C THR A 143 3.64 -8.77 16.85
N ALA A 144 4.90 -8.54 17.21
CA ALA A 144 6.04 -9.26 16.65
C ALA A 144 5.91 -10.77 16.89
N ARG A 145 6.27 -11.57 15.89
CA ARG A 145 6.17 -13.04 15.92
C ARG A 145 7.50 -13.72 15.62
N VAL A 146 8.34 -13.09 14.81
CA VAL A 146 9.61 -13.64 14.33
C VAL A 146 10.80 -12.70 14.58
N ASP A 147 10.54 -11.56 15.23
CA ASP A 147 11.52 -10.51 15.53
C ASP A 147 12.24 -10.00 14.27
N GLY A 148 11.44 -9.62 13.26
CA GLY A 148 11.91 -9.11 11.99
C GLY A 148 11.61 -10.06 10.82
N LEU A 149 12.62 -10.70 10.22
CA LEU A 149 12.50 -11.72 9.17
C LEU A 149 12.88 -13.11 9.70
N SER A 150 12.09 -14.12 9.34
CA SER A 150 12.53 -15.51 9.44
C SER A 150 13.47 -15.89 8.29
N GLN A 151 14.09 -17.08 8.36
CA GLN A 151 14.89 -17.64 7.27
C GLN A 151 14.09 -17.67 5.93
N PHE A 152 12.82 -18.07 5.95
CA PHE A 152 11.97 -18.04 4.75
C PHE A 152 11.75 -16.60 4.25
N GLY A 153 11.62 -15.61 5.14
CA GLY A 153 11.54 -14.21 4.77
C GLY A 153 12.79 -13.74 4.03
N GLU A 154 13.96 -14.14 4.47
CA GLU A 154 15.22 -13.87 3.75
C GLU A 154 15.26 -14.54 2.37
N GLU A 155 14.76 -15.79 2.26
CA GLU A 155 14.65 -16.47 0.96
C GLU A 155 13.72 -15.72 0.00
N VAL A 156 12.59 -15.18 0.50
CA VAL A 156 11.67 -14.31 -0.28
C VAL A 156 12.42 -13.08 -0.80
N VAL A 157 13.15 -12.36 0.06
CA VAL A 157 13.91 -11.16 -0.34
C VAL A 157 14.96 -11.51 -1.40
N ARG A 158 15.73 -12.58 -1.19
CA ARG A 158 16.75 -13.02 -2.17
C ARG A 158 16.11 -13.42 -3.51
N GLU A 159 14.97 -14.09 -3.49
CA GLU A 159 14.28 -14.48 -4.72
C GLU A 159 13.69 -13.27 -5.45
N MET A 160 13.15 -12.28 -4.73
CA MET A 160 12.73 -11.01 -5.32
C MET A 160 13.91 -10.30 -6.01
N ASN A 161 15.05 -10.20 -5.33
CA ASN A 161 16.27 -9.63 -5.92
C ASN A 161 16.70 -10.40 -7.18
N ARG A 162 16.71 -11.74 -7.13
CA ARG A 162 17.09 -12.58 -8.27
C ARG A 162 16.21 -12.35 -9.50
N MET A 163 14.91 -12.12 -9.30
CA MET A 163 13.95 -11.87 -10.39
C MET A 163 13.98 -10.42 -10.90
N GLY A 164 14.54 -9.48 -10.14
CA GLY A 164 14.41 -8.05 -10.39
C GLY A 164 13.06 -7.48 -9.94
N MET A 165 12.43 -8.10 -8.94
CA MET A 165 11.24 -7.59 -8.28
C MET A 165 11.65 -6.72 -7.10
N MET A 166 11.18 -5.47 -7.05
CA MET A 166 11.51 -4.54 -5.97
C MET A 166 10.91 -5.03 -4.65
N VAL A 167 11.72 -5.01 -3.60
CA VAL A 167 11.29 -5.29 -2.23
C VAL A 167 10.73 -4.00 -1.64
N ASP A 168 9.44 -4.00 -1.33
CA ASP A 168 8.78 -2.87 -0.65
C ASP A 168 8.68 -3.16 0.85
N ILE A 169 9.31 -2.29 1.64
CA ILE A 169 9.36 -2.39 3.10
C ILE A 169 8.47 -1.37 3.81
N SER A 170 7.49 -0.79 3.10
CA SER A 170 6.35 -0.18 3.76
C SER A 170 5.61 -1.25 4.58
N HIS A 171 4.96 -0.87 5.67
CA HIS A 171 4.21 -1.75 6.58
C HIS A 171 5.01 -2.67 7.50
N VAL A 172 6.25 -3.02 7.19
CA VAL A 172 7.02 -3.94 8.02
C VAL A 172 7.52 -3.28 9.33
N SER A 173 7.80 -4.09 10.33
CA SER A 173 8.35 -3.62 11.60
C SER A 173 9.75 -3.00 11.42
N PRO A 174 10.22 -2.12 12.34
CA PRO A 174 11.59 -1.61 12.28
C PRO A 174 12.66 -2.72 12.23
N SER A 175 12.50 -3.80 13.03
CA SER A 175 13.40 -4.97 12.97
C SER A 175 13.44 -5.56 11.56
N ALA A 176 12.27 -5.80 10.94
CA ALA A 176 12.21 -6.32 9.57
C ALA A 176 12.80 -5.35 8.54
N MET A 177 12.69 -4.01 8.72
CA MET A 177 13.36 -3.05 7.85
C MET A 177 14.88 -3.23 7.88
N HIS A 178 15.45 -3.44 9.06
CA HIS A 178 16.89 -3.68 9.23
C HIS A 178 17.31 -4.99 8.59
N ASP A 179 16.59 -6.10 8.85
CA ASP A 179 16.90 -7.42 8.31
C ASP A 179 16.83 -7.43 6.77
N VAL A 180 15.80 -6.79 6.19
CA VAL A 180 15.72 -6.65 4.72
C VAL A 180 16.90 -5.89 4.16
N LEU A 181 17.34 -4.79 4.82
CA LEU A 181 18.51 -4.02 4.39
C LEU A 181 19.83 -4.77 4.58
N ASP A 182 19.89 -5.78 5.45
CA ASP A 182 21.04 -6.69 5.57
C ASP A 182 21.07 -7.74 4.47
N VAL A 183 19.91 -8.22 4.03
CA VAL A 183 19.78 -9.32 3.07
C VAL A 183 19.73 -8.84 1.62
N SER A 184 19.10 -7.67 1.36
CA SER A 184 18.85 -7.19 0.00
C SER A 184 20.13 -6.68 -0.65
N VAL A 185 20.47 -7.26 -1.80
CA VAL A 185 21.59 -6.82 -2.66
C VAL A 185 21.15 -5.81 -3.72
N ALA A 186 19.86 -5.47 -3.75
CA ALA A 186 19.28 -4.48 -4.66
C ALA A 186 18.63 -3.34 -3.86
N PRO A 187 18.47 -2.14 -4.46
CA PRO A 187 17.74 -1.05 -3.84
C PRO A 187 16.32 -1.47 -3.44
N VAL A 188 15.94 -1.17 -2.18
CA VAL A 188 14.58 -1.39 -1.68
C VAL A 188 13.74 -0.13 -1.80
N ILE A 189 12.43 -0.26 -1.69
CA ILE A 189 11.52 0.88 -1.70
C ILE A 189 10.66 0.94 -0.45
N PHE A 190 10.24 2.14 -0.11
CA PHE A 190 9.05 2.40 0.67
C PHE A 190 8.01 2.97 -0.29
N SER A 191 7.04 2.18 -0.69
CA SER A 191 6.00 2.62 -1.64
C SER A 191 5.09 3.71 -1.08
N HIS A 192 4.93 3.76 0.26
CA HIS A 192 4.10 4.75 0.95
C HIS A 192 4.43 4.82 2.45
N SER A 193 5.39 5.66 2.81
CA SER A 193 5.77 5.98 4.19
C SER A 193 6.33 7.39 4.25
N SER A 194 6.39 7.97 5.46
CA SER A 194 7.00 9.30 5.69
C SER A 194 8.07 9.19 6.77
N ALA A 195 8.66 10.29 7.22
CA ALA A 195 9.71 10.28 8.22
C ALA A 195 9.14 10.21 9.65
N PHE A 196 9.63 9.29 10.48
CA PHE A 196 9.18 9.14 11.86
C PHE A 196 9.50 10.37 12.72
N SER A 197 10.65 11.00 12.50
CA SER A 197 11.04 12.21 13.21
C SER A 197 10.16 13.44 12.93
N VAL A 198 9.43 13.45 11.79
CA VAL A 198 8.44 14.48 11.47
C VAL A 198 7.11 14.18 12.12
N THR A 199 6.66 12.93 12.03
CA THR A 199 5.41 12.46 12.63
C THR A 199 5.63 11.07 13.20
N ALA A 200 5.48 10.93 14.53
CA ALA A 200 5.77 9.68 15.26
C ALA A 200 4.68 8.61 15.03
N HIS A 201 4.45 8.26 13.77
CA HIS A 201 3.53 7.22 13.37
C HIS A 201 4.29 5.91 13.13
N VAL A 202 3.78 4.77 13.63
CA VAL A 202 4.45 3.45 13.51
C VAL A 202 4.68 3.00 12.06
N ARG A 203 3.96 3.57 11.10
CA ARG A 203 4.11 3.31 9.66
C ARG A 203 5.19 4.17 9.01
N ASN A 204 5.75 5.14 9.73
CA ASN A 204 6.82 6.01 9.23
C ASN A 204 8.19 5.40 9.46
N ILE A 205 9.15 5.85 8.66
CA ILE A 205 10.50 5.32 8.56
C ILE A 205 11.36 5.91 9.69
N PRO A 206 11.98 5.10 10.56
CA PRO A 206 12.96 5.56 11.54
C PRO A 206 14.18 6.21 10.87
N ASP A 207 14.82 7.17 11.55
CA ASP A 207 15.93 7.94 10.99
C ASP A 207 17.18 7.08 10.71
N ASP A 208 17.42 6.06 11.53
CA ASP A 208 18.50 5.11 11.33
C ASP A 208 18.26 4.22 10.09
N VAL A 209 17.01 3.83 9.83
CA VAL A 209 16.61 3.13 8.61
C VAL A 209 16.76 4.04 7.39
N LEU A 210 16.39 5.34 7.47
CA LEU A 210 16.60 6.29 6.38
C LEU A 210 18.08 6.43 6.00
N LYS A 211 18.97 6.43 6.98
CA LYS A 211 20.43 6.44 6.73
C LYS A 211 20.88 5.18 6.00
N ARG A 212 20.40 4.02 6.41
CA ARG A 212 20.69 2.74 5.74
C ARG A 212 20.09 2.67 4.34
N LEU A 213 18.87 3.21 4.14
CA LEU A 213 18.22 3.29 2.85
C LEU A 213 19.07 4.08 1.83
N ALA A 214 19.67 5.19 2.27
CA ALA A 214 20.59 5.96 1.42
C ALA A 214 21.81 5.14 0.99
N THR A 215 22.38 4.33 1.88
CA THR A 215 23.50 3.42 1.58
C THR A 215 23.08 2.30 0.62
N ASN A 216 21.86 1.76 0.79
CA ASN A 216 21.27 0.76 -0.10
C ASN A 216 20.87 1.34 -1.47
N GLN A 217 20.92 2.67 -1.66
CA GLN A 217 20.43 3.40 -2.85
C GLN A 217 18.92 3.21 -3.08
N GLY A 218 18.19 2.90 -2.02
CA GLY A 218 16.75 2.74 -2.04
C GLY A 218 15.99 4.06 -2.13
N LEU A 219 14.67 3.97 -2.23
CA LEU A 219 13.78 5.11 -2.42
C LEU A 219 12.64 5.10 -1.42
N ALA A 220 12.36 6.24 -0.78
CA ALA A 220 11.15 6.47 -0.02
C ALA A 220 10.16 7.34 -0.82
N MET A 221 8.99 6.79 -1.12
CA MET A 221 7.87 7.54 -1.71
C MET A 221 7.02 8.11 -0.56
N ILE A 222 7.09 9.42 -0.41
CA ILE A 222 6.37 10.11 0.67
C ILE A 222 4.87 10.02 0.42
N THR A 223 4.14 9.55 1.43
CA THR A 223 2.68 9.47 1.36
C THR A 223 2.04 10.77 1.80
N PHE A 224 0.91 11.12 1.15
CA PHE A 224 0.06 12.24 1.54
C PHE A 224 -1.00 11.85 2.58
N PHE A 225 -0.87 10.67 3.20
CA PHE A 225 -1.83 10.22 4.20
C PHE A 225 -1.76 11.09 5.46
N PRO A 226 -2.86 11.78 5.84
CA PRO A 226 -2.80 12.88 6.80
C PRO A 226 -2.11 12.57 8.13
N SER A 227 -2.35 11.38 8.71
CA SER A 227 -1.75 11.01 10.00
C SER A 227 -0.28 10.60 9.92
N TYR A 228 0.30 10.48 8.69
CA TYR A 228 1.72 10.18 8.51
C TYR A 228 2.56 11.45 8.33
N VAL A 229 1.92 12.57 8.02
CA VAL A 229 2.61 13.84 7.74
C VAL A 229 2.25 14.97 8.72
N SER A 230 1.24 14.77 9.57
CA SER A 230 0.81 15.74 10.58
C SER A 230 0.65 15.10 11.94
N GLU A 231 1.47 15.52 12.88
CA GLU A 231 1.41 15.03 14.27
C GLU A 231 0.07 15.38 14.93
N GLU A 232 -0.49 16.55 14.64
CA GLU A 232 -1.79 16.98 15.14
C GLU A 232 -2.91 16.03 14.65
N VAL A 233 -2.91 15.68 13.36
CA VAL A 233 -3.86 14.72 12.80
C VAL A 233 -3.67 13.34 13.42
N ARG A 234 -2.43 12.88 13.56
CA ARG A 234 -2.11 11.60 14.20
C ARG A 234 -2.67 11.51 15.62
N LEU A 235 -2.46 12.55 16.42
CA LEU A 235 -2.96 12.62 17.79
C LEU A 235 -4.49 12.66 17.84
N ASN A 236 -5.13 13.42 16.95
CA ASN A 236 -6.59 13.45 16.84
C ASN A 236 -7.16 12.07 16.48
N TRP A 237 -6.57 11.37 15.51
CA TRP A 237 -7.01 10.03 15.12
C TRP A 237 -6.81 9.00 16.25
N ALA A 238 -5.68 9.07 16.95
CA ALA A 238 -5.45 8.21 18.11
C ALA A 238 -6.46 8.49 19.24
N ALA A 239 -6.86 9.73 19.45
CA ALA A 239 -7.92 10.09 20.39
C ALA A 239 -9.29 9.57 19.94
N ARG A 240 -9.60 9.67 18.65
CA ARG A 240 -10.83 9.13 18.05
C ARG A 240 -10.90 7.60 18.22
N ASP A 241 -9.82 6.89 17.95
CA ASP A 241 -9.80 5.43 18.08
C ASP A 241 -9.97 4.98 19.54
N ARG A 242 -9.39 5.73 20.50
CA ARG A 242 -9.66 5.50 21.93
C ARG A 242 -11.13 5.73 22.27
N ALA A 243 -11.73 6.82 21.80
CA ALA A 243 -13.14 7.12 22.03
C ALA A 243 -14.04 6.03 21.43
N ARG A 244 -13.76 5.60 20.20
CA ARG A 244 -14.48 4.51 19.53
C ARG A 244 -14.44 3.21 20.33
N LYS A 245 -13.26 2.77 20.79
CA LYS A 245 -13.11 1.56 21.62
C LYS A 245 -13.89 1.64 22.93
N LEU A 246 -13.94 2.83 23.55
CA LEU A 246 -14.74 3.03 24.76
C LEU A 246 -16.24 2.92 24.49
N VAL A 247 -16.72 3.42 23.35
CA VAL A 247 -18.12 3.32 22.93
C VAL A 247 -18.47 1.87 22.54
N GLU A 248 -17.60 1.22 21.76
CA GLU A 248 -17.77 -0.19 21.35
C GLU A 248 -17.79 -1.16 22.54
N GLY A 249 -17.07 -0.83 23.61
CA GLY A 249 -17.06 -1.62 24.86
C GLY A 249 -18.32 -1.48 25.73
N GLN A 250 -19.27 -0.62 25.36
CA GLN A 250 -20.54 -0.45 26.06
C GLN A 250 -21.64 -1.31 25.41
N VAL A 251 -22.60 -1.76 26.25
CA VAL A 251 -23.81 -2.47 25.77
C VAL A 251 -24.81 -1.43 25.26
N LEU A 252 -24.64 -1.02 23.99
CA LEU A 252 -25.43 0.01 23.31
C LEU A 252 -25.86 -0.49 21.94
N GLU A 253 -27.00 0.01 21.46
CA GLU A 253 -27.43 -0.15 20.08
C GLU A 253 -26.54 0.68 19.13
N GLU A 254 -26.52 0.33 17.84
CA GLU A 254 -25.66 1.00 16.85
C GLU A 254 -25.96 2.50 16.72
N ASP A 255 -27.24 2.89 16.76
CA ASP A 255 -27.65 4.29 16.70
C ASP A 255 -27.14 5.10 17.91
N GLU A 256 -27.16 4.51 19.10
CA GLU A 256 -26.63 5.15 20.31
C GLU A 256 -25.11 5.34 20.23
N ARG A 257 -24.37 4.34 19.72
CA ARG A 257 -22.92 4.46 19.45
C ARG A 257 -22.63 5.56 18.48
N GLN A 258 -23.41 5.66 17.39
CA GLN A 258 -23.25 6.73 16.39
C GLN A 258 -23.48 8.12 17.01
N VAL A 259 -24.52 8.30 17.83
CA VAL A 259 -24.80 9.56 18.53
C VAL A 259 -23.63 9.97 19.43
N LEU A 260 -23.03 9.03 20.16
CA LEU A 260 -21.88 9.31 21.02
C LEU A 260 -20.65 9.71 20.20
N MET A 261 -20.37 9.01 19.09
CA MET A 261 -19.26 9.34 18.20
C MET A 261 -19.46 10.69 17.50
N ASP A 262 -20.67 11.02 17.09
CA ASP A 262 -20.99 12.33 16.51
C ASP A 262 -20.82 13.48 17.54
N ALA A 263 -21.19 13.23 18.81
CA ALA A 263 -20.94 14.17 19.89
C ALA A 263 -19.42 14.36 20.13
N TRP A 264 -18.65 13.29 20.05
CA TRP A 264 -17.19 13.35 20.13
C TRP A 264 -16.60 14.16 18.98
N HIS A 265 -17.00 13.92 17.72
CA HIS A 265 -16.52 14.62 16.54
C HIS A 265 -16.84 16.13 16.60
N ARG A 266 -18.02 16.52 17.09
CA ARG A 266 -18.34 17.94 17.29
C ARG A 266 -17.41 18.66 18.27
N LYS A 267 -16.97 17.94 19.32
CA LYS A 267 -16.04 18.48 20.34
C LYS A 267 -14.57 18.42 19.90
N ASN A 268 -14.24 17.52 18.99
CA ASN A 268 -12.89 17.25 18.53
C ASN A 268 -12.85 17.28 16.98
N PRO A 269 -13.03 18.46 16.37
CA PRO A 269 -13.02 18.56 14.91
C PRO A 269 -11.68 18.06 14.35
N ALA A 270 -11.74 17.36 13.21
CA ALA A 270 -10.54 16.83 12.58
C ALA A 270 -9.65 17.98 12.09
N PRO A 271 -8.36 18.00 12.44
CA PRO A 271 -7.41 18.95 11.90
C PRO A 271 -7.33 18.83 10.36
N LYS A 272 -7.06 19.94 9.68
CA LYS A 272 -6.87 19.98 8.22
C LYS A 272 -5.37 20.08 7.92
N PRO A 273 -4.72 19.00 7.50
CA PRO A 273 -3.32 19.06 7.12
C PRO A 273 -3.14 19.90 5.86
N THR A 274 -1.96 20.48 5.71
CA THR A 274 -1.58 21.33 4.57
C THR A 274 -0.49 20.65 3.75
N LEU A 275 -0.30 21.07 2.50
CA LEU A 275 0.83 20.61 1.67
C LEU A 275 2.20 20.94 2.28
N ALA A 276 2.29 21.99 3.09
CA ALA A 276 3.53 22.38 3.76
C ALA A 276 3.98 21.35 4.83
N GLN A 277 3.12 20.41 5.22
CA GLN A 277 3.43 19.35 6.17
C GLN A 277 3.95 18.06 5.48
N VAL A 278 3.86 17.98 4.17
CA VAL A 278 4.43 16.91 3.34
C VAL A 278 5.84 17.26 2.91
#